data_3dbd99a86ce8bee62d1914e7efa150d5
#
_entry.id   3dbd99a86ce8bee62d1914e7efa150d5
#
_cell.length_a   1.000
_cell.length_b   1.000
_cell.length_c   1.000
_cell.angle_alpha   90.00
_cell.angle_beta   90.00
_cell.angle_gamma   90.00
#
_symmetry.space_group_name_H-M   'P 1'
#
loop_
_entity.id
_entity.type
_entity.pdbx_description
1 polymer ?
#
loop_
_entity_poly.entity_id
_entity_poly.type
_entity_poly.pdbx_seq_one_letter_code
_entity_poly.pdbx_strand_id
1 'polypeptide(L)'
;MTVREALRDAMAEEMRRDGGVFLMGEEIGRFEGSYKVTAGLWAKYGGTRVRETPISEEGFVGACMGAAWMGERPIAELQFADFISCCFDAIVTVGAKTHWRSGIRLPMVLRAPYGGGVRGGP
;
A
#
# COMPACT_ATOMS: atom_id res chain seq x y z
N MET A 1 -13.39 -18.62 -2.77
CA MET A 1 -12.74 -17.32 -2.49
C MET A 1 -11.40 -17.30 -3.20
N THR A 2 -11.16 -16.28 -4.01
CA THR A 2 -9.87 -16.08 -4.68
C THR A 2 -8.89 -15.36 -3.73
N VAL A 3 -7.57 -15.43 -4.02
CA VAL A 3 -6.55 -14.66 -3.28
C VAL A 3 -6.88 -13.16 -3.28
N ARG A 4 -7.33 -12.63 -4.41
CA ARG A 4 -7.75 -11.23 -4.53
C ARG A 4 -8.89 -10.87 -3.56
N GLU A 5 -9.90 -11.72 -3.48
CA GLU A 5 -11.03 -11.50 -2.56
C GLU A 5 -10.57 -11.57 -1.10
N ALA A 6 -9.75 -12.56 -0.74
CA ALA A 6 -9.20 -12.68 0.60
C ALA A 6 -8.38 -11.45 1.03
N LEU A 7 -7.54 -10.93 0.13
CA LEU A 7 -6.76 -9.71 0.38
C LEU A 7 -7.64 -8.49 0.56
N ARG A 8 -8.67 -8.32 -0.29
CA ARG A 8 -9.62 -7.23 -0.17
C ARG A 8 -10.40 -7.29 1.14
N ASP A 9 -10.87 -8.47 1.49
CA ASP A 9 -11.65 -8.67 2.71
C ASP A 9 -10.80 -8.41 3.96
N ALA A 10 -9.53 -8.84 3.97
CA ALA A 10 -8.58 -8.52 5.03
C ALA A 10 -8.35 -7.00 5.17
N MET A 11 -8.12 -6.29 4.06
CA MET A 11 -7.98 -4.83 4.09
C MET A 11 -9.26 -4.16 4.61
N ALA A 12 -10.43 -4.59 4.14
CA ALA A 12 -11.71 -4.04 4.59
C ALA A 12 -11.96 -4.30 6.09
N GLU A 13 -11.57 -5.46 6.59
CA GLU A 13 -11.68 -5.80 8.00
C GLU A 13 -10.77 -4.90 8.87
N GLU A 14 -9.50 -4.75 8.50
CA GLU A 14 -8.56 -3.91 9.23
C GLU A 14 -8.98 -2.42 9.19
N MET A 15 -9.42 -1.92 8.05
CA MET A 15 -9.94 -0.56 7.94
C MET A 15 -11.19 -0.32 8.79
N ARG A 16 -12.02 -1.34 8.98
CA ARG A 16 -13.20 -1.28 9.85
C ARG A 16 -12.81 -1.31 11.33
N ARG A 17 -11.79 -2.10 11.68
CA ARG A 17 -11.33 -2.30 13.04
C ARG A 17 -10.52 -1.13 13.59
N ASP A 18 -9.72 -0.50 12.73
CA ASP A 18 -8.79 0.57 13.13
C ASP A 18 -8.90 1.78 12.20
N GLY A 19 -9.22 2.93 12.80
CA GLY A 19 -9.32 4.21 12.08
C GLY A 19 -8.01 4.70 11.48
N GLY A 20 -6.87 4.27 12.00
CA GLY A 20 -5.53 4.61 11.50
C GLY A 20 -5.10 3.80 10.27
N VAL A 21 -5.81 2.72 9.92
CA VAL A 21 -5.52 1.95 8.71
C VAL A 21 -6.06 2.68 7.48
N PHE A 22 -5.22 2.97 6.52
CA PHE A 22 -5.60 3.55 5.22
C PHE A 22 -4.78 2.97 4.08
N LEU A 23 -5.31 3.04 2.87
CA LEU A 23 -4.62 2.64 1.64
C LEU A 23 -4.07 3.87 0.93
N MET A 24 -2.86 3.75 0.39
CA MET A 24 -2.26 4.77 -0.48
C MET A 24 -1.54 4.10 -1.63
N GLY A 25 -1.74 4.61 -2.84
CA GLY A 25 -1.08 4.09 -4.04
C GLY A 25 -1.76 4.53 -5.33
N GLU A 26 -1.30 3.97 -6.41
CA GLU A 26 -1.73 4.32 -7.75
C GLU A 26 -2.93 3.47 -8.18
N GLU A 27 -3.92 4.11 -8.85
CA GLU A 27 -5.08 3.45 -9.43
C GLU A 27 -5.96 2.66 -8.42
N ILE A 28 -5.77 2.86 -7.12
CA ILE A 28 -6.48 2.10 -6.06
C ILE A 28 -7.86 2.66 -5.72
N GLY A 29 -8.16 3.87 -6.16
CA GLY A 29 -9.42 4.56 -5.91
C GLY A 29 -10.51 4.13 -6.89
N ARG A 30 -10.81 4.98 -7.86
CA ARG A 30 -11.89 4.75 -8.83
C ARG A 30 -11.63 3.57 -9.77
N PHE A 31 -10.36 3.32 -10.11
CA PHE A 31 -9.99 2.18 -10.94
C PHE A 31 -9.99 0.85 -10.17
N GLU A 32 -9.99 0.89 -8.83
CA GLU A 32 -10.10 -0.27 -7.94
C GLU A 32 -8.89 -1.22 -7.95
N GLY A 33 -7.71 -0.67 -8.29
CA GLY A 33 -6.46 -1.42 -8.39
C GLY A 33 -6.30 -2.18 -9.71
N SER A 34 -5.05 -2.43 -10.09
CA SER A 34 -4.69 -3.10 -11.35
C SER A 34 -5.34 -4.48 -11.50
N TYR A 35 -5.53 -5.21 -10.40
CA TYR A 35 -6.19 -6.51 -10.35
C TYR A 35 -7.54 -6.47 -9.61
N LYS A 36 -8.14 -5.29 -9.46
CA LYS A 36 -9.42 -5.08 -8.74
C LYS A 36 -9.37 -5.56 -7.28
N VAL A 37 -8.20 -5.49 -6.65
CA VAL A 37 -8.02 -5.91 -5.27
C VAL A 37 -8.64 -4.93 -4.27
N THR A 38 -8.80 -3.66 -4.66
CA THR A 38 -9.42 -2.62 -3.83
C THR A 38 -10.87 -2.34 -4.20
N ALA A 39 -11.51 -3.25 -4.97
CA ALA A 39 -12.87 -3.07 -5.45
C ALA A 39 -13.85 -2.72 -4.31
N GLY A 40 -14.60 -1.63 -4.49
CA GLY A 40 -15.57 -1.14 -3.52
C GLY A 40 -15.01 -0.42 -2.29
N LEU A 41 -13.70 -0.49 -2.02
CA LEU A 41 -13.12 0.13 -0.82
C LEU A 41 -13.20 1.65 -0.87
N TRP A 42 -12.92 2.26 -2.03
CA TRP A 42 -13.03 3.70 -2.18
C TRP A 42 -14.47 4.21 -2.00
N ALA A 43 -15.44 3.51 -2.57
CA ALA A 43 -16.86 3.85 -2.41
C ALA A 43 -17.30 3.76 -0.94
N LYS A 44 -16.76 2.80 -0.18
CA LYS A 44 -17.10 2.56 1.22
C LYS A 44 -16.42 3.52 2.19
N TYR A 45 -15.12 3.81 1.99
CA TYR A 45 -14.29 4.52 2.95
C TYR A 45 -13.88 5.93 2.51
N GLY A 46 -14.13 6.29 1.25
CA GLY A 46 -13.81 7.60 0.69
C GLY A 46 -12.31 7.84 0.44
N GLY A 47 -12.02 8.97 -0.20
CA GLY A 47 -10.67 9.35 -0.60
C GLY A 47 -9.72 9.69 0.55
N THR A 48 -10.21 9.91 1.74
CA THR A 48 -9.36 10.11 2.93
C THR A 48 -8.76 8.83 3.46
N ARG A 49 -9.41 7.68 3.21
CA ARG A 49 -8.98 6.37 3.67
C ARG A 49 -8.45 5.48 2.53
N VAL A 50 -8.83 5.77 1.28
CA VAL A 50 -8.29 5.14 0.07
C VAL A 50 -7.74 6.28 -0.81
N ARG A 51 -6.45 6.57 -0.63
CA ARG A 51 -5.77 7.73 -1.17
C ARG A 51 -5.09 7.38 -2.48
N GLU A 52 -5.70 7.80 -3.57
CA GLU A 52 -5.10 7.66 -4.90
C GLU A 52 -3.99 8.70 -5.10
N THR A 53 -2.86 8.27 -5.65
CA THR A 53 -1.69 9.14 -5.90
C THR A 53 -1.36 9.21 -7.38
N PRO A 54 -0.64 10.25 -7.83
CA PRO A 54 0.08 10.19 -9.10
C PRO A 54 1.10 9.05 -9.09
N ILE A 55 1.60 8.68 -10.28
CA ILE A 55 2.70 7.71 -10.41
C ILE A 55 3.96 8.30 -9.76
N SER A 56 4.33 7.77 -8.60
CA SER A 56 5.41 8.31 -7.77
C SER A 56 5.74 7.35 -6.62
N GLU A 57 6.23 6.16 -6.94
CA GLU A 57 6.40 5.06 -5.96
C GLU A 57 7.29 5.47 -4.78
N GLU A 58 8.43 6.11 -5.04
CA GLU A 58 9.30 6.65 -3.98
C GLU A 58 8.54 7.65 -3.10
N GLY A 59 7.74 8.53 -3.71
CA GLY A 59 6.99 9.57 -3.03
C GLY A 59 5.92 9.00 -2.10
N PHE A 60 5.02 8.15 -2.60
CA PHE A 60 3.93 7.66 -1.76
C PHE A 60 4.37 6.60 -0.76
N VAL A 61 5.38 5.78 -1.08
CA VAL A 61 5.96 4.84 -0.10
C VAL A 61 6.64 5.61 1.03
N GLY A 62 7.40 6.68 0.71
CA GLY A 62 7.97 7.57 1.71
C GLY A 62 6.90 8.28 2.55
N ALA A 63 5.81 8.74 1.94
CA ALA A 63 4.68 9.33 2.66
C ALA A 63 4.00 8.33 3.62
N CYS A 64 3.86 7.08 3.21
CA CYS A 64 3.37 6.01 4.09
C CYS A 64 4.32 5.78 5.28
N MET A 65 5.64 5.80 5.06
CA MET A 65 6.60 5.69 6.16
C MET A 65 6.44 6.85 7.16
N GLY A 66 6.32 8.08 6.66
CA GLY A 66 6.08 9.25 7.51
C GLY A 66 4.77 9.15 8.30
N ALA A 67 3.70 8.69 7.67
CA ALA A 67 2.42 8.46 8.35
C ALA A 67 2.53 7.37 9.43
N ALA A 68 3.26 6.30 9.15
CA ALA A 68 3.50 5.23 10.13
C ALA A 68 4.30 5.73 11.34
N TRP A 69 5.27 6.63 11.15
CA TRP A 69 5.97 7.29 12.26
C TRP A 69 5.05 8.15 13.12
N MET A 70 4.01 8.71 12.53
CA MET A 70 3.00 9.50 13.24
C MET A 70 1.91 8.65 13.90
N GLY A 71 2.02 7.32 13.84
CA GLY A 71 1.11 6.39 14.51
C GLY A 71 0.01 5.80 13.63
N GLU A 72 -0.04 6.17 12.36
CA GLU A 72 -0.95 5.57 11.39
C GLU A 72 -0.48 4.17 10.94
N ARG A 73 -1.35 3.44 10.26
CA ARG A 73 -1.08 2.08 9.75
C ARG A 73 -1.38 1.99 8.25
N PRO A 74 -0.52 2.59 7.42
CA PRO A 74 -0.72 2.61 5.99
C PRO A 74 -0.50 1.25 5.33
N ILE A 75 -1.30 1.00 4.31
CA ILE A 75 -1.09 -0.06 3.32
C ILE A 75 -0.72 0.64 2.02
N ALA A 76 0.55 0.60 1.65
CA ALA A 76 1.04 1.12 0.38
C ALA A 76 0.86 0.07 -0.72
N GLU A 77 0.23 0.45 -1.83
CA GLU A 77 -0.06 -0.44 -2.94
C GLU A 77 0.72 -0.02 -4.18
N LEU A 78 1.68 -0.84 -4.61
CA LEU A 78 2.33 -0.74 -5.91
C LEU A 78 1.46 -1.44 -6.98
N GLN A 79 1.49 -0.97 -8.21
CA GLN A 79 0.77 -1.63 -9.30
C GLN A 79 1.33 -3.01 -9.64
N PHE A 80 2.66 -3.15 -9.63
CA PHE A 80 3.39 -4.38 -9.90
C PHE A 80 4.64 -4.47 -9.04
N ALA A 81 5.08 -5.69 -8.74
CA ALA A 81 6.28 -5.94 -7.95
C ALA A 81 7.56 -5.39 -8.59
N ASP A 82 7.60 -5.30 -9.92
CA ASP A 82 8.70 -4.71 -10.67
C ASP A 82 9.01 -3.27 -10.22
N PHE A 83 7.99 -2.51 -9.88
CA PHE A 83 8.12 -1.11 -9.44
C PHE A 83 8.64 -0.94 -8.00
N ILE A 84 8.92 -2.04 -7.29
CA ILE A 84 9.69 -1.97 -6.04
C ILE A 84 11.04 -1.30 -6.28
N SER A 85 11.63 -1.48 -7.46
CA SER A 85 12.87 -0.83 -7.85
C SER A 85 12.78 0.70 -7.82
N CYS A 86 11.59 1.27 -8.11
CA CYS A 86 11.34 2.72 -8.10
C CYS A 86 11.27 3.33 -6.69
N CYS A 87 11.14 2.51 -5.64
CA CYS A 87 11.10 2.95 -4.24
C CYS A 87 12.08 2.16 -3.36
N PHE A 88 13.07 1.53 -3.98
CA PHE A 88 13.99 0.64 -3.27
C PHE A 88 14.85 1.39 -2.24
N ASP A 89 15.24 2.62 -2.52
CA ASP A 89 15.99 3.45 -1.57
C ASP A 89 15.18 3.71 -0.31
N ALA A 90 13.92 4.15 -0.44
CA ALA A 90 13.04 4.34 0.71
C ALA A 90 12.92 3.06 1.54
N ILE A 91 12.74 1.90 0.91
CA ILE A 91 12.61 0.62 1.60
C ILE A 91 13.89 0.26 2.36
N VAL A 92 15.04 0.31 1.71
CA VAL A 92 16.32 -0.19 2.26
C VAL A 92 16.98 0.83 3.16
N THR A 93 17.02 2.10 2.76
CA THR A 93 17.76 3.15 3.47
C THR A 93 16.96 3.71 4.63
N VAL A 94 15.65 3.82 4.49
CA VAL A 94 14.75 4.36 5.50
C VAL A 94 14.02 3.24 6.23
N GLY A 95 13.16 2.51 5.54
CA GLY A 95 12.24 1.54 6.14
C GLY A 95 12.95 0.48 6.97
N ALA A 96 13.87 -0.25 6.35
CA ALA A 96 14.58 -1.36 7.00
C ALA A 96 15.47 -0.92 8.18
N LYS A 97 15.96 0.32 8.17
CA LYS A 97 16.93 0.80 9.17
C LYS A 97 16.30 1.64 10.27
N THR A 98 15.08 2.12 10.10
CA THR A 98 14.42 3.06 11.04
C THR A 98 14.40 2.50 12.46
N HIS A 99 13.91 1.30 12.65
CA HIS A 99 13.81 0.72 13.99
C HIS A 99 15.19 0.51 14.63
N TRP A 100 16.14 -0.01 13.88
CA TRP A 100 17.51 -0.22 14.38
C TRP A 100 18.21 1.07 14.79
N ARG A 101 18.01 2.16 14.01
CA ARG A 101 18.69 3.44 14.24
C ARG A 101 18.04 4.28 15.33
N SER A 102 16.75 4.22 15.51
CA SER A 102 15.98 5.15 16.35
C SER A 102 15.05 4.50 17.35
N GLY A 103 14.84 3.18 17.29
CA GLY A 103 13.83 2.48 18.08
C GLY A 103 12.38 2.75 17.62
N ILE A 104 12.18 3.61 16.63
CA ILE A 104 10.84 3.94 16.13
C ILE A 104 10.27 2.77 15.35
N ARG A 105 9.02 2.39 15.66
CA ARG A 105 8.29 1.36 14.92
C ARG A 105 7.79 1.91 13.60
N LEU A 106 7.73 1.06 12.58
CA LEU A 106 7.21 1.39 11.26
C LEU A 106 6.06 0.41 10.90
N PRO A 107 4.87 0.58 11.49
CA PRO A 107 3.74 -0.34 11.30
C PRO A 107 3.05 -0.08 9.95
N MET A 108 3.65 -0.49 8.87
CA MET A 108 3.08 -0.38 7.52
C MET A 108 3.14 -1.69 6.77
N VAL A 109 2.30 -1.82 5.76
CA VAL A 109 2.32 -2.92 4.79
C VAL A 109 2.64 -2.34 3.42
N LEU A 110 3.59 -2.93 2.71
CA LEU A 110 3.83 -2.66 1.30
C LEU A 110 3.31 -3.85 0.49
N ARG A 111 2.33 -3.59 -0.37
CA ARG A 111 1.78 -4.58 -1.29
C ARG A 111 2.30 -4.35 -2.69
N ALA A 112 2.77 -5.42 -3.31
CA ALA A 112 3.24 -5.42 -4.69
C ALA A 112 2.76 -6.70 -5.36
N PRO A 113 1.76 -6.64 -6.26
CA PRO A 113 1.26 -7.84 -6.91
C PRO A 113 2.30 -8.42 -7.86
N TYR A 114 2.47 -9.72 -7.77
CA TYR A 114 3.31 -10.52 -8.65
C TYR A 114 2.57 -11.82 -8.97
N GLY A 115 2.57 -12.27 -10.21
CA GLY A 115 1.76 -13.42 -10.53
C GLY A 115 2.29 -14.28 -11.64
N GLY A 116 2.10 -15.60 -11.50
CA GLY A 116 2.36 -16.58 -12.53
C GLY A 116 1.34 -16.51 -13.66
N GLY A 117 1.75 -16.91 -14.87
CA GLY A 117 0.87 -16.98 -16.05
C GLY A 117 0.64 -15.65 -16.78
N VAL A 118 1.18 -14.56 -16.28
CA VAL A 118 1.14 -13.25 -16.93
C VAL A 118 2.52 -12.90 -17.45
N ARG A 119 2.61 -12.50 -18.71
CA ARG A 119 3.81 -11.91 -19.31
C ARG A 119 3.60 -10.40 -19.32
N GLY A 120 3.66 -9.78 -18.16
CA GLY A 120 3.46 -8.35 -17.97
C GLY A 120 4.47 -7.80 -16.97
N GLY A 121 4.63 -6.52 -17.01
CA GLY A 121 5.64 -5.79 -16.29
C GLY A 121 6.77 -5.32 -17.21
N PRO A 122 7.53 -4.29 -16.78
CA PRO A 122 8.70 -3.83 -17.52
C PRO A 122 9.83 -4.85 -17.53
#